data_fc5fa2b8e614c0722ad4a7de4a988835
#
_entry.id   fc5fa2b8e614c0722ad4a7de4a988835
#
_cell.length_a   1.000
_cell.length_b   1.000
_cell.length_c   1.000
_cell.angle_alpha   90.00
_cell.angle_beta   90.00
_cell.angle_gamma   90.00
#
_symmetry.space_group_name_H-M   'P 1'
#
loop_
_entity.id
_entity.type
_entity.pdbx_description
1 polymer ?
#
loop_
_entity_poly.entity_id
_entity_poly.type
_entity_poly.pdbx_seq_one_letter_code
_entity_poly.pdbx_strand_id
1 'polypeptide(L)'
;MNTHLDALETRAPADREAALMAALPAQIAHAQKNAPALADILSGINSADITSRAALAKLPVVRKYELLEKQKASRAAGTSVFGGFSAVAFGKHMPRVFSSPGPIYEPEGAHPDYWRMARAIAAAGFKSGELIHNCFSYHFTPAGSMMETGAHALGCTVFPGGIGQTEQQVQAMAELQPAGYIGTPSFLKIIIEKAAEMGVALPSVKKALVSGEAFPPSLRDWMTAKGVDAYQCYATADVGLIAYETSARQGLVVDEGVIVEIVRPGTGDPVPEGEVGELVITSLNPDYPLIRFGTGDLSAIMAGTCPTGRTNQRIKGWMGRADQTTKVRGMFVHPGQVAEVVKRFPAVLKARLVVQGEMANDSMALHVETNTAHGAEAELKAQIAEAIRDITKLRSEVLLVAPGSLTNDGKVIEDARSYQ
;
A
#
# COMPACT_ATOMS: atom_id res chain seq x y z
N MET A 1 -20.23 24.94 0.30
CA MET A 1 -19.63 24.28 1.47
C MET A 1 -18.18 24.03 1.14
N ASN A 2 -17.26 24.27 2.06
CA ASN A 2 -15.83 24.04 1.82
C ASN A 2 -15.62 22.51 1.67
N THR A 3 -15.19 22.06 0.50
CA THR A 3 -14.94 20.65 0.20
C THR A 3 -13.51 20.23 0.48
N HIS A 4 -12.72 21.15 1.05
CA HIS A 4 -11.31 20.98 1.36
C HIS A 4 -11.09 20.95 2.88
N LEU A 5 -10.15 20.15 3.37
CA LEU A 5 -9.82 20.06 4.78
C LEU A 5 -9.15 21.35 5.24
N ASP A 6 -8.22 21.88 4.44
CA ASP A 6 -7.48 23.11 4.71
C ASP A 6 -7.03 23.82 3.42
N ALA A 7 -6.40 24.98 3.57
CA ALA A 7 -5.92 25.80 2.46
C ALA A 7 -4.72 25.17 1.72
N LEU A 8 -4.03 24.20 2.29
CA LEU A 8 -2.91 23.52 1.63
C LEU A 8 -3.34 22.80 0.37
N GLU A 9 -4.57 22.25 0.36
CA GLU A 9 -5.10 21.51 -0.80
C GLU A 9 -5.25 22.38 -2.06
N THR A 10 -5.43 23.69 -1.89
CA THR A 10 -5.70 24.63 -2.99
C THR A 10 -4.61 25.68 -3.19
N ARG A 11 -3.51 25.61 -2.44
CA ARG A 11 -2.37 26.54 -2.62
C ARG A 11 -1.77 26.41 -4.01
N ALA A 12 -1.15 27.46 -4.51
CA ALA A 12 -0.53 27.42 -5.84
C ALA A 12 0.51 26.27 -5.92
N PRO A 13 0.58 25.54 -7.05
CA PRO A 13 1.56 24.44 -7.21
C PRO A 13 3.02 24.89 -6.99
N ALA A 14 3.38 26.10 -7.43
CA ALA A 14 4.72 26.65 -7.22
C ALA A 14 5.03 26.89 -5.73
N ASP A 15 4.05 27.39 -4.97
CA ASP A 15 4.22 27.63 -3.53
C ASP A 15 4.34 26.31 -2.76
N ARG A 16 3.60 25.29 -3.18
CA ARG A 16 3.72 23.92 -2.63
C ARG A 16 5.10 23.36 -2.90
N GLU A 17 5.55 23.41 -4.15
CA GLU A 17 6.86 22.89 -4.51
C GLU A 17 7.98 23.61 -3.76
N ALA A 18 7.91 24.94 -3.67
CA ALA A 18 8.87 25.73 -2.92
C ALA A 18 8.89 25.34 -1.42
N ALA A 19 7.72 25.15 -0.81
CA ALA A 19 7.62 24.73 0.59
C ALA A 19 8.17 23.31 0.82
N LEU A 20 7.87 22.36 -0.05
CA LEU A 20 8.39 20.99 0.03
C LEU A 20 9.91 20.96 -0.11
N MET A 21 10.44 21.68 -1.10
CA MET A 21 11.89 21.74 -1.34
C MET A 21 12.63 22.50 -0.22
N ALA A 22 12.02 23.49 0.38
CA ALA A 22 12.58 24.18 1.56
C ALA A 22 12.58 23.30 2.82
N ALA A 23 11.64 22.36 2.96
CA ALA A 23 11.59 21.42 4.08
C ALA A 23 12.64 20.29 3.97
N LEU A 24 13.04 19.91 2.78
CA LEU A 24 13.93 18.77 2.53
C LEU A 24 15.27 18.84 3.29
N PRO A 25 16.04 19.93 3.26
CA PRO A 25 17.33 20.01 3.96
C PRO A 25 17.20 19.72 5.46
N ALA A 26 16.19 20.29 6.09
CA ALA A 26 15.93 20.11 7.51
C ALA A 26 15.50 18.65 7.82
N GLN A 27 14.63 18.07 7.00
CA GLN A 27 14.19 16.68 7.15
C GLN A 27 15.36 15.69 6.97
N ILE A 28 16.22 15.89 5.98
CA ILE A 28 17.39 15.04 5.74
C ILE A 28 18.39 15.18 6.90
N ALA A 29 18.71 16.41 7.34
CA ALA A 29 19.57 16.64 8.49
C ALA A 29 19.02 15.98 9.76
N HIS A 30 17.70 16.07 9.98
CA HIS A 30 17.02 15.42 11.09
C HIS A 30 17.14 13.88 10.99
N ALA A 31 16.91 13.30 9.82
CA ALA A 31 17.05 11.87 9.57
C ALA A 31 18.48 11.39 9.83
N GLN A 32 19.50 12.09 9.32
CA GLN A 32 20.91 11.78 9.55
C GLN A 32 21.30 11.87 11.03
N LYS A 33 20.70 12.79 11.79
CA LYS A 33 21.02 12.98 13.21
C LYS A 33 20.35 11.94 14.11
N ASN A 34 19.09 11.57 13.82
CA ASN A 34 18.22 10.87 14.78
C ASN A 34 17.87 9.44 14.36
N ALA A 35 18.13 9.03 13.10
CA ALA A 35 17.88 7.70 12.59
C ALA A 35 19.20 7.06 12.09
N PRO A 36 19.88 6.22 12.90
CA PRO A 36 21.20 5.68 12.58
C PRO A 36 21.31 5.00 11.22
N ALA A 37 20.27 4.24 10.81
CA ALA A 37 20.26 3.61 9.48
C ALA A 37 20.28 4.63 8.34
N LEU A 38 19.60 5.76 8.53
CA LEU A 38 19.60 6.85 7.55
C LEU A 38 20.88 7.69 7.60
N ALA A 39 21.51 7.80 8.77
CA ALA A 39 22.84 8.37 8.88
C ALA A 39 23.87 7.61 8.02
N ASP A 40 23.81 6.26 8.07
CA ASP A 40 24.66 5.39 7.26
C ASP A 40 24.35 5.49 5.77
N ILE A 41 23.06 5.37 5.40
CA ILE A 41 22.58 5.38 4.01
C ILE A 41 22.87 6.71 3.33
N LEU A 42 22.75 7.82 4.07
CA LEU A 42 22.96 9.19 3.59
C LEU A 42 24.35 9.71 3.96
N SER A 43 25.30 8.81 4.27
CA SER A 43 26.68 9.18 4.60
C SER A 43 27.33 9.94 3.45
N GLY A 44 28.04 11.03 3.79
CA GLY A 44 28.67 11.92 2.81
C GLY A 44 27.72 12.86 2.06
N ILE A 45 26.42 12.79 2.30
CA ILE A 45 25.44 13.74 1.74
C ILE A 45 25.38 14.98 2.63
N ASN A 46 25.60 16.15 2.04
CA ASN A 46 25.32 17.42 2.71
C ASN A 46 23.82 17.75 2.52
N SER A 47 23.07 17.69 3.60
CA SER A 47 21.62 17.95 3.55
C SER A 47 21.27 19.32 2.98
N ALA A 48 22.11 20.35 3.18
CA ALA A 48 21.89 21.71 2.69
C ALA A 48 21.86 21.79 1.14
N ASP A 49 22.43 20.81 0.44
CA ASP A 49 22.48 20.79 -1.03
C ASP A 49 21.22 20.16 -1.64
N ILE A 50 20.36 19.54 -0.82
CA ILE A 50 19.17 18.84 -1.32
C ILE A 50 17.96 19.79 -1.28
N THR A 51 17.94 20.73 -2.22
CA THR A 51 16.96 21.81 -2.32
C THR A 51 16.06 21.71 -3.56
N SER A 52 16.13 20.59 -4.28
CA SER A 52 15.36 20.39 -5.52
C SER A 52 15.05 18.91 -5.75
N ARG A 53 14.04 18.61 -6.59
CA ARG A 53 13.76 17.23 -7.01
C ARG A 53 14.94 16.57 -7.71
N ALA A 54 15.69 17.32 -8.50
CA ALA A 54 16.89 16.81 -9.16
C ALA A 54 18.01 16.44 -8.18
N ALA A 55 18.15 17.18 -7.08
CA ALA A 55 19.07 16.82 -6.00
C ALA A 55 18.56 15.61 -5.20
N LEU A 56 17.27 15.60 -4.86
CA LEU A 56 16.61 14.48 -4.18
C LEU A 56 16.78 13.17 -4.97
N ALA A 57 16.59 13.20 -6.29
CA ALA A 57 16.68 12.04 -7.17
C ALA A 57 18.05 11.37 -7.19
N LYS A 58 19.11 12.07 -6.75
CA LYS A 58 20.48 11.51 -6.63
C LYS A 58 20.70 10.71 -5.35
N LEU A 59 19.80 10.81 -4.37
CA LEU A 59 19.89 10.03 -3.14
C LEU A 59 19.52 8.57 -3.41
N PRO A 60 20.07 7.61 -2.63
CA PRO A 60 19.72 6.21 -2.77
C PRO A 60 18.23 5.97 -2.48
N VAL A 61 17.63 5.00 -3.17
CA VAL A 61 16.29 4.50 -2.87
C VAL A 61 16.41 3.40 -1.83
N VAL A 62 15.71 3.55 -0.71
CA VAL A 62 15.60 2.52 0.34
C VAL A 62 14.40 1.65 0.06
N ARG A 63 14.59 0.40 -0.27
CA ARG A 63 13.49 -0.51 -0.58
C ARG A 63 13.00 -1.27 0.65
N LYS A 64 11.75 -1.65 0.62
CA LYS A 64 11.10 -2.32 1.75
C LYS A 64 11.84 -3.60 2.20
N TYR A 65 12.40 -4.36 1.28
CA TYR A 65 13.19 -5.56 1.63
C TYR A 65 14.52 -5.21 2.35
N GLU A 66 15.18 -4.11 1.97
CA GLU A 66 16.42 -3.64 2.61
C GLU A 66 16.14 -3.17 4.04
N LEU A 67 15.04 -2.45 4.23
CA LEU A 67 14.56 -2.07 5.55
C LEU A 67 14.29 -3.32 6.42
N LEU A 68 13.62 -4.33 5.86
CA LEU A 68 13.37 -5.60 6.56
C LEU A 68 14.68 -6.28 6.99
N GLU A 69 15.66 -6.39 6.09
CA GLU A 69 16.93 -7.04 6.40
C GLU A 69 17.74 -6.26 7.46
N LYS A 70 17.74 -4.93 7.39
CA LYS A 70 18.34 -4.09 8.44
C LYS A 70 17.64 -4.28 9.79
N GLN A 71 16.32 -4.37 9.82
CA GLN A 71 15.57 -4.66 11.04
C GLN A 71 15.90 -6.06 11.59
N LYS A 72 15.97 -7.09 10.73
CA LYS A 72 16.38 -8.45 11.14
C LYS A 72 17.79 -8.48 11.75
N ALA A 73 18.75 -7.87 11.06
CA ALA A 73 20.14 -7.80 11.54
C ALA A 73 20.24 -7.05 12.88
N SER A 74 19.53 -5.94 13.03
CA SER A 74 19.51 -5.15 14.26
C SER A 74 18.89 -5.92 15.44
N ARG A 75 17.80 -6.67 15.20
CA ARG A 75 17.21 -7.55 16.21
C ARG A 75 18.14 -8.67 16.61
N ALA A 76 18.82 -9.29 15.65
CA ALA A 76 19.82 -10.34 15.93
C ALA A 76 21.01 -9.80 16.77
N ALA A 77 21.37 -8.54 16.57
CA ALA A 77 22.39 -7.86 17.36
C ALA A 77 21.88 -7.32 18.71
N GLY A 78 20.61 -7.45 19.02
CA GLY A 78 20.02 -6.95 20.28
C GLY A 78 19.96 -5.43 20.40
N THR A 79 19.96 -4.68 19.29
CA THR A 79 20.04 -3.21 19.29
C THR A 79 18.66 -2.57 19.18
N SER A 80 18.03 -2.58 18.01
CA SER A 80 16.74 -1.92 17.78
C SER A 80 15.81 -2.76 16.92
N VAL A 81 14.54 -2.84 17.30
CA VAL A 81 13.52 -3.53 16.50
C VAL A 81 13.23 -2.79 15.18
N PHE A 82 13.49 -1.48 15.15
CA PHE A 82 13.26 -0.63 13.98
C PHE A 82 14.46 -0.58 13.01
N GLY A 83 15.54 -1.33 13.27
CA GLY A 83 16.72 -1.36 12.40
C GLY A 83 17.45 -0.01 12.26
N GLY A 84 17.23 0.91 13.20
CA GLY A 84 17.80 2.26 13.15
C GLY A 84 17.04 3.26 12.27
N PHE A 85 15.83 2.94 11.80
CA PHE A 85 15.03 3.85 10.99
C PHE A 85 14.13 4.79 11.81
N SER A 86 13.77 4.45 13.04
CA SER A 86 12.98 5.30 13.92
C SER A 86 13.84 6.40 14.54
N ALA A 87 13.35 7.64 14.51
CA ALA A 87 13.96 8.78 15.19
C ALA A 87 13.43 8.95 16.63
N VAL A 88 12.43 8.17 17.03
CA VAL A 88 11.85 8.19 18.37
C VAL A 88 12.04 6.85 19.07
N ALA A 89 12.21 6.89 20.38
CA ALA A 89 12.34 5.71 21.25
C ALA A 89 10.99 5.35 21.89
N PHE A 90 10.90 4.14 22.41
CA PHE A 90 9.75 3.71 23.23
C PHE A 90 9.46 4.69 24.37
N GLY A 91 8.20 4.98 24.59
CA GLY A 91 7.73 5.85 25.67
C GLY A 91 6.62 6.79 25.20
N LYS A 92 6.47 7.92 25.90
CA LYS A 92 5.35 8.86 25.70
C LYS A 92 5.23 9.44 24.28
N HIS A 93 6.34 9.44 23.52
CA HIS A 93 6.37 9.95 22.14
C HIS A 93 6.10 8.86 21.09
N MET A 94 6.00 7.60 21.51
CA MET A 94 5.64 6.47 20.66
C MET A 94 4.50 5.69 21.33
N PRO A 95 3.25 6.12 21.17
CA PRO A 95 2.11 5.48 21.84
C PRO A 95 1.83 4.06 21.34
N ARG A 96 2.23 3.72 20.12
CA ARG A 96 2.03 2.39 19.53
C ARG A 96 3.21 1.96 18.68
N VAL A 97 3.36 0.63 18.55
CA VAL A 97 4.24 -0.03 17.60
C VAL A 97 3.41 -1.04 16.83
N PHE A 98 3.58 -1.07 15.53
CA PHE A 98 2.90 -1.99 14.66
C PHE A 98 3.85 -2.96 14.00
N SER A 99 3.30 -4.00 13.40
CA SER A 99 4.05 -5.00 12.64
C SER A 99 3.31 -5.30 11.34
N SER A 100 3.89 -4.89 10.22
CA SER A 100 3.44 -5.32 8.90
C SER A 100 4.13 -6.62 8.48
N PRO A 101 3.60 -7.32 7.42
CA PRO A 101 4.18 -8.58 6.98
C PRO A 101 5.66 -8.49 6.63
N GLY A 102 6.46 -9.41 7.24
CA GLY A 102 7.91 -9.47 7.08
C GLY A 102 8.62 -10.21 8.23
N PRO A 103 8.45 -9.98 9.57
CA PRO A 103 7.79 -8.81 10.15
C PRO A 103 8.63 -7.54 10.05
N ILE A 104 7.98 -6.46 9.66
CA ILE A 104 8.53 -5.11 9.70
C ILE A 104 7.84 -4.36 10.83
N TYR A 105 8.62 -3.71 11.71
CA TYR A 105 8.08 -2.93 12.82
C TYR A 105 8.06 -1.45 12.46
N GLU A 106 6.91 -0.82 12.63
CA GLU A 106 6.68 0.59 12.37
C GLU A 106 6.27 1.31 13.67
N PRO A 107 6.88 2.48 13.97
CA PRO A 107 6.47 3.31 15.10
C PRO A 107 5.23 4.14 14.73
N GLU A 108 4.37 4.41 15.70
CA GLU A 108 3.39 5.49 15.63
C GLU A 108 3.79 6.59 16.63
N GLY A 109 4.00 7.81 16.14
CA GLY A 109 4.31 8.96 16.98
C GLY A 109 3.07 9.56 17.62
N ALA A 110 3.28 10.42 18.63
CA ALA A 110 2.22 11.02 19.45
C ALA A 110 1.56 12.25 18.80
N HIS A 111 1.75 12.47 17.51
CA HIS A 111 1.13 13.60 16.81
C HIS A 111 -0.34 13.33 16.48
N PRO A 112 -1.23 14.31 16.59
CA PRO A 112 -2.57 14.19 16.04
C PRO A 112 -2.50 13.85 14.54
N ASP A 113 -3.35 12.90 14.08
CA ASP A 113 -3.35 12.44 12.68
C ASP A 113 -1.95 12.07 12.16
N TYR A 114 -1.19 11.35 12.97
CA TYR A 114 0.19 10.93 12.63
C TYR A 114 0.32 10.36 11.21
N TRP A 115 -0.68 9.59 10.78
CA TRP A 115 -0.75 8.94 9.48
C TRP A 115 -1.36 9.81 8.38
N ARG A 116 -1.83 11.04 8.71
CA ARG A 116 -2.43 12.04 7.81
C ARG A 116 -3.72 11.60 7.13
N MET A 117 -4.47 10.67 7.76
CA MET A 117 -5.68 10.10 7.17
C MET A 117 -6.88 11.05 7.17
N ALA A 118 -6.91 12.09 8.01
CA ALA A 118 -8.02 13.06 8.08
C ALA A 118 -8.36 13.66 6.72
N ARG A 119 -7.35 13.90 5.88
CA ARG A 119 -7.51 14.45 4.53
C ARG A 119 -8.29 13.51 3.60
N ALA A 120 -7.94 12.22 3.59
CA ALA A 120 -8.66 11.22 2.81
C ALA A 120 -10.09 11.01 3.32
N ILE A 121 -10.27 11.01 4.65
CA ILE A 121 -11.58 10.85 5.30
C ILE A 121 -12.49 12.04 4.97
N ALA A 122 -11.97 13.28 5.05
CA ALA A 122 -12.70 14.48 4.65
C ALA A 122 -13.05 14.48 3.15
N ALA A 123 -12.12 14.08 2.28
CA ALA A 123 -12.34 13.99 0.83
C ALA A 123 -13.42 12.95 0.46
N ALA A 124 -13.55 11.88 1.25
CA ALA A 124 -14.62 10.89 1.12
C ALA A 124 -15.99 11.39 1.67
N GLY A 125 -16.06 12.65 2.10
CA GLY A 125 -17.29 13.32 2.50
C GLY A 125 -17.68 13.16 3.97
N PHE A 126 -16.82 12.61 4.82
CA PHE A 126 -17.03 12.57 6.27
C PHE A 126 -16.86 13.96 6.89
N LYS A 127 -17.62 14.23 7.96
CA LYS A 127 -17.66 15.53 8.63
C LYS A 127 -17.55 15.36 10.13
N SER A 128 -17.07 16.39 10.80
CA SER A 128 -17.04 16.46 12.25
C SER A 128 -18.43 16.16 12.84
N GLY A 129 -18.45 15.40 13.93
CA GLY A 129 -19.68 14.97 14.62
C GLY A 129 -20.30 13.68 14.06
N GLU A 130 -19.80 13.13 12.97
CA GLU A 130 -20.30 11.87 12.42
C GLU A 130 -19.69 10.65 13.11
N LEU A 131 -20.46 9.55 13.14
CA LEU A 131 -19.96 8.23 13.56
C LEU A 131 -19.46 7.47 12.33
N ILE A 132 -18.27 6.92 12.42
CA ILE A 132 -17.61 6.09 11.43
C ILE A 132 -17.50 4.66 11.93
N HIS A 133 -17.90 3.68 11.12
CA HIS A 133 -17.69 2.27 11.40
C HIS A 133 -16.37 1.81 10.75
N ASN A 134 -15.32 1.62 11.58
CA ASN A 134 -13.98 1.26 11.11
C ASN A 134 -13.75 -0.24 11.19
N CYS A 135 -13.64 -0.90 10.04
CA CYS A 135 -13.41 -2.34 9.88
C CYS A 135 -11.98 -2.71 9.47
N PHE A 136 -11.03 -1.80 9.56
CA PHE A 136 -9.63 -2.19 9.45
C PHE A 136 -9.16 -2.94 10.71
N SER A 137 -8.14 -3.79 10.53
CA SER A 137 -7.55 -4.52 11.64
C SER A 137 -6.93 -3.58 12.67
N TYR A 138 -7.22 -3.82 13.94
CA TYR A 138 -6.56 -3.21 15.10
C TYR A 138 -5.44 -4.11 15.65
N HIS A 139 -5.19 -5.25 15.01
CA HIS A 139 -4.21 -6.23 15.43
C HIS A 139 -2.99 -6.19 14.50
N PHE A 140 -1.81 -6.10 15.09
CA PHE A 140 -0.50 -6.07 14.43
C PHE A 140 -0.29 -4.90 13.47
N THR A 141 -1.11 -4.76 12.42
CA THR A 141 -0.96 -3.72 11.39
C THR A 141 -1.58 -2.39 11.83
N PRO A 142 -1.09 -1.25 11.33
CA PRO A 142 -1.53 0.07 11.79
C PRO A 142 -2.89 0.52 11.22
N ALA A 143 -3.47 -0.20 10.25
CA ALA A 143 -4.58 0.32 9.44
C ALA A 143 -5.80 0.79 10.27
N GLY A 144 -6.19 0.05 11.31
CA GLY A 144 -7.28 0.47 12.23
C GLY A 144 -6.95 1.77 12.95
N SER A 145 -5.75 1.86 13.54
CA SER A 145 -5.27 3.06 14.23
C SER A 145 -5.07 4.24 13.28
N MET A 146 -4.56 4.01 12.06
CA MET A 146 -4.43 5.05 11.04
C MET A 146 -5.75 5.78 10.81
N MET A 147 -6.78 5.01 10.51
CA MET A 147 -8.10 5.56 10.20
C MET A 147 -8.76 6.19 11.41
N GLU A 148 -8.60 5.58 12.59
CA GLU A 148 -9.15 6.11 13.84
C GLU A 148 -8.55 7.45 14.21
N THR A 149 -7.21 7.58 14.20
CA THR A 149 -6.54 8.84 14.54
C THR A 149 -6.89 9.95 13.55
N GLY A 150 -6.99 9.64 12.25
CA GLY A 150 -7.43 10.59 11.24
C GLY A 150 -8.90 11.00 11.39
N ALA A 151 -9.78 10.06 11.74
CA ALA A 151 -11.19 10.34 12.02
C ALA A 151 -11.35 11.24 13.26
N HIS A 152 -10.60 10.96 14.34
CA HIS A 152 -10.59 11.81 15.53
C HIS A 152 -10.07 13.22 15.24
N ALA A 153 -9.02 13.35 14.42
CA ALA A 153 -8.50 14.66 14.01
C ALA A 153 -9.52 15.46 13.19
N LEU A 154 -10.38 14.79 12.42
CA LEU A 154 -11.51 15.42 11.71
C LEU A 154 -12.67 15.76 12.66
N GLY A 155 -12.69 15.25 13.89
CA GLY A 155 -13.77 15.43 14.86
C GLY A 155 -14.90 14.40 14.73
N CYS A 156 -14.62 13.23 14.15
CA CYS A 156 -15.56 12.11 14.08
C CYS A 156 -15.46 11.21 15.31
N THR A 157 -16.54 10.50 15.61
CA THR A 157 -16.55 9.36 16.52
C THR A 157 -16.28 8.10 15.71
N VAL A 158 -15.54 7.13 16.29
CA VAL A 158 -15.23 5.86 15.63
C VAL A 158 -15.80 4.69 16.42
N PHE A 159 -16.50 3.79 15.74
CA PHE A 159 -16.77 2.45 16.24
C PHE A 159 -15.67 1.52 15.72
N PRO A 160 -14.81 0.95 16.60
CA PRO A 160 -13.68 0.12 16.19
C PRO A 160 -14.12 -1.33 15.95
N GLY A 161 -14.89 -1.55 14.89
CA GLY A 161 -15.47 -2.84 14.55
C GLY A 161 -14.43 -3.91 14.20
N GLY A 162 -13.31 -3.50 13.60
CA GLY A 162 -12.24 -4.43 13.20
C GLY A 162 -12.68 -5.38 12.09
N ILE A 163 -11.92 -6.46 11.95
CA ILE A 163 -12.13 -7.47 10.90
C ILE A 163 -13.02 -8.63 11.39
N GLY A 164 -13.69 -9.30 10.46
CA GLY A 164 -14.51 -10.49 10.77
C GLY A 164 -15.83 -10.17 11.49
N GLN A 165 -16.40 -11.16 12.17
CA GLN A 165 -17.62 -11.02 12.98
C GLN A 165 -18.81 -10.40 12.22
N THR A 166 -19.03 -10.81 10.97
CA THR A 166 -19.88 -10.12 10.00
C THR A 166 -21.30 -9.85 10.51
N GLU A 167 -21.92 -10.80 11.21
CA GLU A 167 -23.26 -10.61 11.78
C GLU A 167 -23.29 -9.54 12.87
N GLN A 168 -22.27 -9.50 13.73
CA GLN A 168 -22.15 -8.47 14.76
C GLN A 168 -21.86 -7.09 14.15
N GLN A 169 -21.11 -7.02 13.05
CA GLN A 169 -20.92 -5.77 12.30
C GLN A 169 -22.27 -5.26 11.78
N VAL A 170 -23.10 -6.13 11.18
CA VAL A 170 -24.44 -5.77 10.71
C VAL A 170 -25.31 -5.25 11.85
N GLN A 171 -25.34 -5.96 12.99
CA GLN A 171 -26.13 -5.54 14.15
C GLN A 171 -25.67 -4.17 14.68
N ALA A 172 -24.36 -3.99 14.87
CA ALA A 172 -23.80 -2.73 15.35
C ALA A 172 -24.10 -1.56 14.39
N MET A 173 -23.99 -1.79 13.07
CA MET A 173 -24.34 -0.76 12.08
C MET A 173 -25.83 -0.41 12.09
N ALA A 174 -26.72 -1.40 12.28
CA ALA A 174 -28.15 -1.18 12.35
C ALA A 174 -28.55 -0.36 13.60
N GLU A 175 -27.93 -0.66 14.73
CA GLU A 175 -28.22 0.00 16.01
C GLU A 175 -27.59 1.40 16.11
N LEU A 176 -26.29 1.51 15.77
CA LEU A 176 -25.52 2.75 15.93
C LEU A 176 -25.70 3.72 14.75
N GLN A 177 -26.19 3.25 13.61
CA GLN A 177 -26.47 4.05 12.42
C GLN A 177 -25.28 4.95 11.99
N PRO A 178 -24.06 4.39 11.76
CA PRO A 178 -22.90 5.17 11.35
C PRO A 178 -23.17 5.89 10.02
N ALA A 179 -22.60 7.08 9.85
CA ALA A 179 -22.70 7.85 8.61
C ALA A 179 -22.00 7.17 7.43
N GLY A 180 -21.03 6.29 7.72
CA GLY A 180 -20.32 5.54 6.70
C GLY A 180 -19.33 4.53 7.28
N TYR A 181 -18.62 3.90 6.36
CA TYR A 181 -17.72 2.78 6.58
C TYR A 181 -16.29 3.16 6.23
N ILE A 182 -15.33 2.64 6.98
CA ILE A 182 -13.92 2.63 6.61
C ILE A 182 -13.39 1.20 6.74
N GLY A 183 -12.73 0.68 5.69
CA GLY A 183 -12.20 -0.69 5.66
C GLY A 183 -11.80 -1.15 4.27
N THR A 184 -11.69 -2.46 4.06
CA THR A 184 -11.46 -3.00 2.72
C THR A 184 -12.77 -3.02 1.91
N PRO A 185 -12.72 -2.81 0.59
CA PRO A 185 -13.93 -2.81 -0.23
C PRO A 185 -14.63 -4.18 -0.26
N SER A 186 -13.88 -5.29 -0.28
CA SER A 186 -14.45 -6.63 -0.24
C SER A 186 -15.23 -6.90 1.05
N PHE A 187 -14.73 -6.43 2.20
CA PHE A 187 -15.41 -6.66 3.48
C PHE A 187 -16.69 -5.83 3.60
N LEU A 188 -16.72 -4.59 3.06
CA LEU A 188 -17.97 -3.83 2.97
C LEU A 188 -19.02 -4.56 2.13
N LYS A 189 -18.62 -5.14 0.99
CA LYS A 189 -19.51 -5.97 0.16
C LYS A 189 -20.09 -7.13 0.98
N ILE A 190 -19.24 -7.88 1.68
CA ILE A 190 -19.66 -9.00 2.54
C ILE A 190 -20.65 -8.55 3.62
N ILE A 191 -20.42 -7.41 4.26
CA ILE A 191 -21.35 -6.86 5.29
C ILE A 191 -22.70 -6.51 4.67
N ILE A 192 -22.74 -5.86 3.51
CA ILE A 192 -24.00 -5.49 2.84
C ILE A 192 -24.77 -6.73 2.39
N GLU A 193 -24.09 -7.75 1.86
CA GLU A 193 -24.70 -9.02 1.47
C GLU A 193 -25.25 -9.76 2.69
N LYS A 194 -24.50 -9.81 3.79
CA LYS A 194 -24.95 -10.42 5.05
C LYS A 194 -26.14 -9.68 5.65
N ALA A 195 -26.17 -8.35 5.59
CA ALA A 195 -27.32 -7.57 6.04
C ALA A 195 -28.57 -7.93 5.26
N ALA A 196 -28.47 -8.12 3.94
CA ALA A 196 -29.59 -8.56 3.11
C ALA A 196 -30.06 -9.98 3.46
N GLU A 197 -29.14 -10.91 3.71
CA GLU A 197 -29.47 -12.27 4.19
C GLU A 197 -30.19 -12.26 5.54
N MET A 198 -29.79 -11.36 6.44
CA MET A 198 -30.42 -11.19 7.76
C MET A 198 -31.74 -10.40 7.72
N GLY A 199 -32.12 -9.86 6.57
CA GLY A 199 -33.27 -8.97 6.45
C GLY A 199 -33.11 -7.62 7.13
N VAL A 200 -31.84 -7.19 7.36
CA VAL A 200 -31.48 -5.94 8.05
C VAL A 200 -31.12 -4.88 7.02
N ALA A 201 -31.73 -3.70 7.12
CA ALA A 201 -31.36 -2.55 6.29
C ALA A 201 -30.31 -1.68 6.99
N LEU A 202 -29.35 -1.16 6.20
CA LEU A 202 -28.30 -0.26 6.67
C LEU A 202 -28.41 1.13 5.99
N PRO A 203 -29.52 1.85 6.16
CA PRO A 203 -29.81 3.07 5.41
C PRO A 203 -28.92 4.25 5.76
N SER A 204 -28.24 4.22 6.90
CA SER A 204 -27.31 5.27 7.35
C SER A 204 -25.96 5.23 6.64
N VAL A 205 -25.52 4.06 6.18
CA VAL A 205 -24.22 3.86 5.52
C VAL A 205 -24.29 4.42 4.10
N LYS A 206 -24.01 5.71 3.92
CA LYS A 206 -24.12 6.41 2.64
C LYS A 206 -22.79 6.61 1.93
N LYS A 207 -21.68 6.50 2.65
CA LYS A 207 -20.34 6.75 2.15
C LYS A 207 -19.34 5.76 2.72
N ALA A 208 -18.24 5.58 2.00
CA ALA A 208 -17.14 4.75 2.47
C ALA A 208 -15.79 5.31 2.03
N LEU A 209 -14.76 5.10 2.86
CA LEU A 209 -13.35 5.22 2.46
C LEU A 209 -12.75 3.81 2.47
N VAL A 210 -12.27 3.36 1.32
CA VAL A 210 -11.74 2.01 1.18
C VAL A 210 -10.26 2.02 0.81
N SER A 211 -9.52 1.02 1.29
CA SER A 211 -8.08 0.85 1.01
C SER A 211 -7.64 -0.59 1.28
N GLY A 212 -6.33 -0.87 1.10
CA GLY A 212 -5.69 -2.13 1.44
C GLY A 212 -5.82 -3.24 0.39
N GLU A 213 -6.67 -3.06 -0.59
CA GLU A 213 -6.84 -3.96 -1.74
C GLU A 213 -7.36 -3.18 -2.96
N ALA A 214 -7.41 -3.86 -4.12
CA ALA A 214 -7.94 -3.26 -5.33
C ALA A 214 -9.43 -2.87 -5.18
N PHE A 215 -9.80 -1.74 -5.78
CA PHE A 215 -11.19 -1.26 -5.84
C PHE A 215 -11.60 -1.06 -7.30
N PRO A 216 -11.99 -2.15 -8.00
CA PRO A 216 -12.32 -2.11 -9.41
C PRO A 216 -13.63 -1.35 -9.67
N PRO A 217 -13.83 -0.83 -10.90
CA PRO A 217 -15.04 -0.11 -11.28
C PRO A 217 -16.32 -0.93 -11.03
N SER A 218 -16.34 -2.21 -11.34
CA SER A 218 -17.49 -3.10 -11.11
C SER A 218 -17.92 -3.15 -9.64
N LEU A 219 -16.99 -3.22 -8.70
CA LEU A 219 -17.29 -3.22 -7.27
C LEU A 219 -17.78 -1.84 -6.81
N ARG A 220 -17.23 -0.76 -7.37
CA ARG A 220 -17.71 0.61 -7.13
C ARG A 220 -19.16 0.78 -7.59
N ASP A 221 -19.45 0.35 -8.81
CA ASP A 221 -20.80 0.44 -9.39
C ASP A 221 -21.80 -0.36 -8.56
N TRP A 222 -21.40 -1.54 -8.10
CA TRP A 222 -22.19 -2.37 -7.21
C TRP A 222 -22.51 -1.65 -5.88
N MET A 223 -21.51 -1.00 -5.26
CA MET A 223 -21.72 -0.22 -4.03
C MET A 223 -22.63 0.98 -4.27
N THR A 224 -22.42 1.68 -5.38
CA THR A 224 -23.28 2.81 -5.77
C THR A 224 -24.73 2.37 -5.95
N ALA A 225 -24.99 1.21 -6.58
CA ALA A 225 -26.31 0.62 -6.70
C ALA A 225 -26.94 0.24 -5.34
N LYS A 226 -26.11 0.00 -4.32
CA LYS A 226 -26.56 -0.21 -2.93
C LYS A 226 -26.69 1.10 -2.14
N GLY A 227 -26.47 2.25 -2.77
CA GLY A 227 -26.61 3.57 -2.16
C GLY A 227 -25.41 4.02 -1.35
N VAL A 228 -24.24 3.39 -1.54
CA VAL A 228 -22.99 3.73 -0.86
C VAL A 228 -22.03 4.40 -1.86
N ASP A 229 -21.67 5.66 -1.60
CA ASP A 229 -20.67 6.40 -2.36
C ASP A 229 -19.27 6.13 -1.78
N ALA A 230 -18.53 5.19 -2.38
CA ALA A 230 -17.24 4.75 -1.88
C ALA A 230 -16.08 5.43 -2.61
N TYR A 231 -15.09 5.86 -1.84
CA TYR A 231 -13.84 6.50 -2.26
C TYR A 231 -12.66 5.62 -1.85
N GLN A 232 -11.56 5.68 -2.59
CA GLN A 232 -10.36 4.95 -2.24
C GLN A 232 -9.23 5.88 -1.79
N CYS A 233 -8.31 5.36 -0.98
CA CYS A 233 -7.02 5.98 -0.74
C CYS A 233 -5.89 4.97 -0.90
N TYR A 234 -4.71 5.48 -1.18
CA TYR A 234 -3.47 4.73 -1.23
C TYR A 234 -2.61 5.12 -0.03
N ALA A 235 -2.36 4.15 0.83
CA ALA A 235 -1.57 4.28 2.05
C ALA A 235 -0.75 3.01 2.29
N THR A 236 0.38 3.15 3.00
CA THR A 236 1.20 2.01 3.43
C THR A 236 1.44 2.05 4.93
N ALA A 237 1.75 0.89 5.52
CA ALA A 237 2.09 0.78 6.93
C ALA A 237 3.34 1.59 7.32
N ASP A 238 4.24 1.81 6.35
CA ASP A 238 5.50 2.51 6.57
C ASP A 238 5.32 4.03 6.52
N VAL A 239 4.50 4.53 5.58
CA VAL A 239 4.40 5.97 5.25
C VAL A 239 3.12 6.62 5.75
N GLY A 240 2.04 5.87 5.90
CA GLY A 240 0.70 6.41 6.08
C GLY A 240 0.07 6.82 4.76
N LEU A 241 -0.74 7.88 4.75
CA LEU A 241 -1.39 8.38 3.53
C LEU A 241 -0.37 8.85 2.51
N ILE A 242 -0.51 8.38 1.28
CA ILE A 242 0.27 8.82 0.13
C ILE A 242 -0.61 9.60 -0.83
N ALA A 243 -1.81 9.09 -1.14
CA ALA A 243 -2.73 9.76 -2.04
C ALA A 243 -4.18 9.32 -1.78
N TYR A 244 -5.14 10.14 -2.17
CA TYR A 244 -6.57 9.92 -1.91
C TYR A 244 -7.43 10.35 -3.09
N GLU A 245 -8.53 9.66 -3.26
CA GLU A 245 -9.54 9.96 -4.28
C GLU A 245 -10.42 11.14 -3.85
N THR A 246 -10.93 11.85 -4.82
CA THR A 246 -11.86 12.97 -4.64
C THR A 246 -13.16 12.71 -5.40
N SER A 247 -14.15 13.57 -5.23
CA SER A 247 -15.44 13.48 -5.97
C SER A 247 -15.28 13.57 -7.48
N ALA A 248 -14.13 14.02 -7.99
CA ALA A 248 -13.83 14.03 -9.43
C ALA A 248 -13.58 12.63 -10.01
N ARG A 249 -13.24 11.64 -9.19
CA ARG A 249 -12.95 10.26 -9.64
C ARG A 249 -11.85 10.17 -10.73
N GLN A 250 -10.90 11.10 -10.70
CA GLN A 250 -9.84 11.22 -11.70
C GLN A 250 -8.46 11.07 -11.05
N GLY A 251 -8.09 9.83 -10.73
CA GLY A 251 -6.86 9.51 -10.03
C GLY A 251 -6.90 9.88 -8.54
N LEU A 252 -5.76 9.80 -7.90
CA LEU A 252 -5.58 10.06 -6.47
C LEU A 252 -4.70 11.30 -6.29
N VAL A 253 -5.17 12.28 -5.52
CA VAL A 253 -4.41 13.48 -5.17
C VAL A 253 -3.38 13.12 -4.11
N VAL A 254 -2.14 13.51 -4.32
CA VAL A 254 -1.02 13.28 -3.39
C VAL A 254 -1.23 14.06 -2.09
N ASP A 255 -0.90 13.44 -0.96
CA ASP A 255 -0.94 14.09 0.36
C ASP A 255 0.10 15.20 0.48
N GLU A 256 -0.19 16.21 1.31
CA GLU A 256 0.65 17.40 1.50
C GLU A 256 1.92 17.14 2.34
N GLY A 257 1.99 16.02 3.06
CA GLY A 257 3.10 15.62 3.93
C GLY A 257 4.12 14.68 3.29
N VAL A 258 4.00 14.41 1.97
CA VAL A 258 4.92 13.53 1.25
C VAL A 258 5.37 14.13 -0.08
N ILE A 259 6.57 13.77 -0.51
CA ILE A 259 7.07 14.01 -1.86
C ILE A 259 7.03 12.69 -2.60
N VAL A 260 6.31 12.67 -3.72
CA VAL A 260 6.18 11.49 -4.60
C VAL A 260 7.10 11.65 -5.80
N GLU A 261 7.84 10.58 -6.10
CA GLU A 261 8.58 10.37 -7.34
C GLU A 261 8.08 9.08 -7.99
N ILE A 262 8.04 9.07 -9.31
CA ILE A 262 7.86 7.83 -10.11
C ILE A 262 9.22 7.56 -10.77
N VAL A 263 9.79 6.39 -10.48
CA VAL A 263 11.14 6.07 -10.92
C VAL A 263 11.16 4.76 -11.71
N ARG A 264 12.18 4.60 -12.54
CA ARG A 264 12.42 3.34 -13.27
C ARG A 264 12.74 2.24 -12.25
N PRO A 265 11.97 1.14 -12.24
CA PRO A 265 12.18 0.04 -11.30
C PRO A 265 13.63 -0.47 -11.32
N GLY A 266 14.21 -0.64 -10.14
CA GLY A 266 15.58 -1.15 -9.98
C GLY A 266 16.68 -0.10 -10.10
N THR A 267 16.45 1.08 -10.73
CA THR A 267 17.50 2.13 -10.89
C THR A 267 17.34 3.27 -9.90
N GLY A 268 16.11 3.71 -9.66
CA GLY A 268 15.78 4.91 -8.89
C GLY A 268 15.79 6.20 -9.71
N ASP A 269 15.98 6.12 -11.03
CA ASP A 269 15.94 7.28 -11.92
C ASP A 269 14.50 7.72 -12.17
N PRO A 270 14.16 9.01 -12.00
CA PRO A 270 12.82 9.50 -12.32
C PRO A 270 12.44 9.26 -13.79
N VAL A 271 11.17 8.89 -14.00
CA VAL A 271 10.61 8.74 -15.36
C VAL A 271 9.83 10.00 -15.77
N PRO A 272 9.60 10.22 -17.06
CA PRO A 272 8.75 11.30 -17.55
C PRO A 272 7.32 11.22 -17.00
N GLU A 273 6.64 12.38 -16.93
CA GLU A 273 5.22 12.43 -16.54
C GLU A 273 4.37 11.53 -17.44
N GLY A 274 3.50 10.74 -16.85
CA GLY A 274 2.63 9.79 -17.53
C GLY A 274 3.23 8.41 -17.75
N GLU A 275 4.56 8.25 -17.67
CA GLU A 275 5.23 6.94 -17.73
C GLU A 275 5.00 6.18 -16.42
N VAL A 276 4.81 4.86 -16.55
CA VAL A 276 4.63 3.98 -15.38
C VAL A 276 6.00 3.62 -14.80
N GLY A 277 6.12 3.73 -13.48
CA GLY A 277 7.33 3.35 -12.75
C GLY A 277 7.05 3.01 -11.28
N GLU A 278 8.11 2.68 -10.54
CA GLU A 278 8.04 2.43 -9.10
C GLU A 278 7.75 3.72 -8.35
N LEU A 279 6.82 3.65 -7.42
CA LEU A 279 6.44 4.78 -6.57
C LEU A 279 7.41 4.87 -5.39
N VAL A 280 8.14 5.98 -5.34
CA VAL A 280 9.12 6.31 -4.31
C VAL A 280 8.65 7.52 -3.51
N ILE A 281 8.72 7.41 -2.19
CA ILE A 281 8.16 8.40 -1.26
C ILE A 281 9.26 8.97 -0.36
N THR A 282 9.30 10.29 -0.26
CA THR A 282 10.00 10.97 0.84
C THR A 282 8.96 11.53 1.80
N SER A 283 8.98 11.03 3.04
CA SER A 283 8.08 11.45 4.09
C SER A 283 8.64 12.65 4.84
N LEU A 284 7.81 13.65 5.12
CA LEU A 284 8.16 14.76 6.01
C LEU A 284 7.83 14.45 7.49
N ASN A 285 7.55 13.20 7.82
CA ASN A 285 7.35 12.76 9.20
C ASN A 285 8.68 12.73 9.97
N PRO A 286 8.83 13.48 11.07
CA PRO A 286 10.08 13.50 11.81
C PRO A 286 10.34 12.24 12.64
N ASP A 287 9.30 11.51 13.06
CA ASP A 287 9.43 10.34 13.95
C ASP A 287 9.90 9.09 13.21
N TYR A 288 9.52 8.98 11.92
CA TYR A 288 9.93 7.92 11.00
C TYR A 288 10.28 8.52 9.64
N PRO A 289 11.44 9.17 9.55
CA PRO A 289 11.80 10.05 8.42
C PRO A 289 12.30 9.25 7.22
N LEU A 290 11.42 8.52 6.55
CA LEU A 290 11.75 7.74 5.36
C LEU A 290 12.08 8.66 4.18
N ILE A 291 13.34 8.62 3.72
CA ILE A 291 13.84 9.39 2.58
C ILE A 291 13.97 8.46 1.38
N ARG A 292 13.30 8.80 0.28
CA ARG A 292 13.26 8.01 -0.96
C ARG A 292 12.94 6.53 -0.72
N PHE A 293 11.88 6.27 0.01
CA PHE A 293 11.42 4.92 0.30
C PHE A 293 10.66 4.34 -0.90
N GLY A 294 11.19 3.26 -1.48
CA GLY A 294 10.56 2.51 -2.57
C GLY A 294 9.46 1.59 -2.03
N THR A 295 8.24 1.85 -2.41
CA THR A 295 7.07 1.09 -1.95
C THR A 295 6.98 -0.30 -2.58
N GLY A 296 7.65 -0.51 -3.70
CA GLY A 296 7.52 -1.69 -4.54
C GLY A 296 6.22 -1.72 -5.35
N ASP A 297 5.45 -0.64 -5.36
CA ASP A 297 4.22 -0.50 -6.15
C ASP A 297 4.47 0.35 -7.40
N LEU A 298 3.74 0.05 -8.48
CA LEU A 298 3.76 0.83 -9.72
C LEU A 298 2.65 1.87 -9.73
N SER A 299 2.96 3.04 -10.25
CA SER A 299 2.00 4.10 -10.57
C SER A 299 2.53 5.00 -11.69
N ALA A 300 1.78 6.05 -12.03
CA ALA A 300 2.22 7.10 -12.93
C ALA A 300 1.64 8.44 -12.48
N ILE A 301 2.38 9.53 -12.69
CA ILE A 301 1.85 10.89 -12.50
C ILE A 301 0.80 11.18 -13.58
N MET A 302 -0.30 11.79 -13.19
CA MET A 302 -1.33 12.26 -14.10
C MET A 302 -1.15 13.73 -14.40
N ALA A 303 -1.26 14.10 -15.68
CA ALA A 303 -1.26 15.50 -16.11
C ALA A 303 -2.46 16.29 -15.56
N GLY A 304 -2.27 17.58 -15.40
CA GLY A 304 -3.30 18.55 -15.04
C GLY A 304 -3.73 18.51 -13.58
N THR A 305 -4.56 19.48 -13.22
CA THR A 305 -5.07 19.66 -11.84
C THR A 305 -6.33 18.84 -11.58
N CYS A 306 -6.63 18.58 -10.31
CA CYS A 306 -7.86 17.91 -9.92
C CYS A 306 -9.07 18.83 -10.17
N PRO A 307 -10.17 18.36 -10.82
CA PRO A 307 -11.37 19.17 -11.05
C PRO A 307 -12.05 19.70 -9.80
N THR A 308 -11.73 19.13 -8.62
CA THR A 308 -12.24 19.64 -7.32
C THR A 308 -11.50 20.88 -6.83
N GLY A 309 -10.56 21.43 -7.61
CA GLY A 309 -9.74 22.59 -7.23
C GLY A 309 -8.51 22.26 -6.39
N ARG A 310 -8.27 20.98 -6.08
CA ARG A 310 -7.02 20.55 -5.45
C ARG A 310 -5.88 20.63 -6.45
N THR A 311 -4.79 21.24 -6.03
CA THR A 311 -3.69 21.64 -6.91
C THR A 311 -2.45 20.77 -6.78
N ASN A 312 -2.44 19.78 -5.87
CA ASN A 312 -1.32 18.85 -5.78
C ASN A 312 -1.32 17.85 -6.95
N GLN A 313 -0.17 17.24 -7.19
CA GLN A 313 -0.01 16.17 -8.18
C GLN A 313 -1.05 15.06 -7.95
N ARG A 314 -1.41 14.38 -9.03
CA ARG A 314 -2.25 13.19 -8.99
C ARG A 314 -1.49 12.00 -9.52
N ILE A 315 -1.74 10.84 -8.92
CA ILE A 315 -1.25 9.55 -9.42
C ILE A 315 -2.42 8.72 -9.94
N LYS A 316 -2.15 7.80 -10.85
CA LYS A 316 -3.17 6.89 -11.40
C LYS A 316 -3.72 5.90 -10.37
N GLY A 317 -3.05 5.80 -9.21
CA GLY A 317 -3.33 4.80 -8.19
C GLY A 317 -2.43 3.58 -8.35
N TRP A 318 -2.79 2.48 -7.72
CA TRP A 318 -2.02 1.24 -7.78
C TRP A 318 -2.16 0.58 -9.17
N MET A 319 -1.03 0.28 -9.81
CA MET A 319 -0.96 -0.29 -11.16
C MET A 319 -0.23 -1.65 -11.18
N GLY A 320 0.02 -2.23 -10.00
CA GLY A 320 0.74 -3.48 -9.86
C GLY A 320 1.94 -3.37 -8.93
N ARG A 321 2.72 -4.45 -8.82
CA ARG A 321 3.93 -4.52 -7.99
C ARG A 321 5.18 -4.36 -8.85
N ALA A 322 6.07 -3.46 -8.43
CA ALA A 322 7.36 -3.26 -9.09
C ALA A 322 8.31 -4.45 -8.89
N ASP A 323 8.22 -5.11 -7.74
CA ASP A 323 8.97 -6.33 -7.39
C ASP A 323 8.23 -7.61 -7.80
N GLN A 324 7.10 -7.48 -8.46
CA GLN A 324 6.20 -8.58 -8.86
C GLN A 324 5.71 -9.44 -7.69
N THR A 325 5.78 -8.95 -6.46
CA THR A 325 5.19 -9.65 -5.33
C THR A 325 3.68 -9.54 -5.40
N THR A 326 2.98 -10.67 -5.36
CA THR A 326 1.52 -10.69 -5.36
C THR A 326 0.97 -11.41 -4.13
N LYS A 327 -0.25 -11.06 -3.73
CA LYS A 327 -0.95 -11.70 -2.61
C LYS A 327 -1.90 -12.75 -3.16
N VAL A 328 -1.72 -14.00 -2.74
CA VAL A 328 -2.56 -15.14 -3.11
C VAL A 328 -3.14 -15.75 -1.85
N ARG A 329 -4.45 -15.80 -1.71
CA ARG A 329 -5.15 -16.33 -0.52
C ARG A 329 -4.61 -15.78 0.81
N GLY A 330 -4.30 -14.49 0.85
CA GLY A 330 -3.77 -13.81 2.02
C GLY A 330 -2.26 -13.93 2.24
N MET A 331 -1.54 -14.74 1.46
CA MET A 331 -0.08 -14.91 1.55
C MET A 331 0.63 -14.20 0.39
N PHE A 332 1.78 -13.59 0.69
CA PHE A 332 2.60 -12.95 -0.34
C PHE A 332 3.50 -13.98 -1.04
N VAL A 333 3.44 -13.98 -2.37
CA VAL A 333 4.34 -14.75 -3.24
C VAL A 333 5.20 -13.77 -4.00
N HIS A 334 6.53 -14.00 -4.01
CA HIS A 334 7.49 -13.11 -4.64
C HIS A 334 8.41 -13.84 -5.62
N PRO A 335 9.02 -13.15 -6.61
CA PRO A 335 9.84 -13.76 -7.66
C PRO A 335 10.98 -14.64 -7.13
N GLY A 336 11.58 -14.29 -5.99
CA GLY A 336 12.63 -15.09 -5.37
C GLY A 336 12.17 -16.53 -5.02
N GLN A 337 10.90 -16.71 -4.64
CA GLN A 337 10.34 -18.03 -4.35
C GLN A 337 10.19 -18.86 -5.65
N VAL A 338 9.77 -18.23 -6.74
CA VAL A 338 9.71 -18.89 -8.05
C VAL A 338 11.12 -19.26 -8.54
N ALA A 339 12.08 -18.35 -8.39
CA ALA A 339 13.48 -18.60 -8.74
C ALA A 339 14.08 -19.75 -7.91
N GLU A 340 13.70 -19.88 -6.63
CA GLU A 340 14.13 -21.00 -5.79
C GLU A 340 13.57 -22.35 -6.29
N VAL A 341 12.31 -22.38 -6.75
CA VAL A 341 11.74 -23.55 -7.40
C VAL A 341 12.55 -23.91 -8.64
N VAL A 342 12.74 -22.95 -9.56
CA VAL A 342 13.50 -23.17 -10.81
C VAL A 342 14.89 -23.72 -10.53
N LYS A 343 15.58 -23.19 -9.52
CA LYS A 343 16.94 -23.60 -9.15
C LYS A 343 17.04 -25.07 -8.69
N ARG A 344 15.95 -25.64 -8.15
CA ARG A 344 15.90 -27.04 -7.71
C ARG A 344 15.78 -28.03 -8.88
N PHE A 345 15.35 -27.58 -10.06
CA PHE A 345 15.06 -28.42 -11.21
C PHE A 345 15.87 -28.01 -12.45
N PRO A 346 17.03 -28.63 -12.70
CA PRO A 346 17.88 -28.29 -13.86
C PRO A 346 17.20 -28.44 -15.23
N ALA A 347 16.13 -29.23 -15.30
CA ALA A 347 15.34 -29.40 -16.52
C ALA A 347 14.43 -28.20 -16.83
N VAL A 348 14.25 -27.27 -15.89
CA VAL A 348 13.43 -26.07 -16.05
C VAL A 348 14.28 -24.97 -16.68
N LEU A 349 13.88 -24.51 -17.85
CA LEU A 349 14.54 -23.43 -18.59
C LEU A 349 14.05 -22.06 -18.15
N LYS A 350 12.74 -21.93 -17.96
CA LYS A 350 12.07 -20.70 -17.55
C LYS A 350 10.77 -21.03 -16.83
N ALA A 351 10.38 -20.20 -15.88
CA ALA A 351 9.08 -20.34 -15.24
C ALA A 351 8.42 -18.97 -15.04
N ARG A 352 7.09 -18.98 -15.10
CA ARG A 352 6.23 -17.84 -14.78
C ARG A 352 5.08 -18.32 -13.91
N LEU A 353 4.91 -17.70 -12.75
CA LEU A 353 3.74 -17.91 -11.92
C LEU A 353 2.63 -16.97 -12.39
N VAL A 354 1.49 -17.54 -12.76
CA VAL A 354 0.29 -16.78 -13.15
C VAL A 354 -0.73 -16.89 -12.03
N VAL A 355 -1.16 -15.75 -11.49
CA VAL A 355 -2.21 -15.68 -10.48
C VAL A 355 -3.50 -15.29 -11.17
N GLN A 356 -4.54 -16.09 -10.96
CA GLN A 356 -5.85 -15.97 -11.59
C GLN A 356 -6.95 -16.10 -10.54
N GLY A 357 -8.17 -15.81 -10.93
CA GLY A 357 -9.38 -15.96 -10.10
C GLY A 357 -10.09 -14.66 -9.83
N GLU A 358 -11.16 -14.75 -9.06
CA GLU A 358 -11.91 -13.61 -8.57
C GLU A 358 -11.45 -13.24 -7.16
N MET A 359 -11.81 -12.04 -6.70
CA MET A 359 -11.48 -11.54 -5.36
C MET A 359 -11.88 -12.56 -4.27
N ALA A 360 -10.92 -12.89 -3.39
CA ALA A 360 -11.03 -13.90 -2.34
C ALA A 360 -11.07 -15.37 -2.81
N ASN A 361 -11.03 -15.66 -4.12
CA ASN A 361 -10.95 -17.03 -4.64
C ASN A 361 -9.78 -17.18 -5.63
N ASP A 362 -8.60 -16.72 -5.18
CA ASP A 362 -7.39 -16.75 -5.98
C ASP A 362 -6.91 -18.19 -6.25
N SER A 363 -6.46 -18.43 -7.45
CA SER A 363 -5.69 -19.61 -7.83
C SER A 363 -4.36 -19.21 -8.45
N MET A 364 -3.37 -20.08 -8.40
CA MET A 364 -2.10 -19.84 -9.07
C MET A 364 -1.67 -21.06 -9.87
N ALA A 365 -1.08 -20.80 -11.03
CA ALA A 365 -0.51 -21.79 -11.92
C ALA A 365 0.95 -21.43 -12.24
N LEU A 366 1.88 -22.36 -12.05
CA LEU A 366 3.27 -22.20 -12.47
C LEU A 366 3.43 -22.77 -13.89
N HIS A 367 3.61 -21.86 -14.85
CA HIS A 367 3.95 -22.22 -16.22
C HIS A 367 5.46 -22.46 -16.31
N VAL A 368 5.88 -23.62 -16.84
CA VAL A 368 7.27 -24.06 -16.81
C VAL A 368 7.69 -24.48 -18.22
N GLU A 369 8.65 -23.77 -18.78
CA GLU A 369 9.36 -24.20 -19.99
C GLU A 369 10.37 -25.30 -19.64
N THR A 370 10.30 -26.44 -20.32
CA THR A 370 11.18 -27.55 -20.08
C THR A 370 11.49 -28.32 -21.36
N ASN A 371 12.67 -28.93 -21.40
CA ASN A 371 13.10 -29.87 -22.43
C ASN A 371 12.93 -31.34 -21.98
N THR A 372 12.11 -31.60 -20.98
CA THR A 372 11.92 -32.95 -20.44
C THR A 372 11.39 -33.89 -21.52
N ALA A 373 11.98 -35.10 -21.59
CA ALA A 373 11.58 -36.12 -22.54
C ALA A 373 10.16 -36.62 -22.28
N HIS A 374 9.46 -37.01 -23.36
CA HIS A 374 8.16 -37.66 -23.26
C HIS A 374 8.17 -38.85 -22.30
N GLY A 375 7.24 -38.83 -21.33
CA GLY A 375 7.09 -39.89 -20.32
C GLY A 375 7.56 -39.50 -18.91
N ALA A 376 8.46 -38.50 -18.74
CA ALA A 376 8.88 -37.99 -17.43
C ALA A 376 8.14 -36.75 -16.99
N GLU A 377 7.21 -36.27 -17.80
CA GLU A 377 6.48 -35.02 -17.56
C GLU A 377 5.60 -35.03 -16.29
N ALA A 378 4.92 -36.17 -16.05
CA ALA A 378 4.03 -36.30 -14.89
C ALA A 378 4.79 -36.27 -13.56
N GLU A 379 5.94 -36.94 -13.52
CA GLU A 379 6.79 -36.92 -12.31
C GLU A 379 7.40 -35.58 -12.05
N LEU A 380 7.96 -34.92 -13.07
CA LEU A 380 8.51 -33.58 -12.97
C LEU A 380 7.44 -32.56 -12.49
N LYS A 381 6.21 -32.65 -13.04
CA LYS A 381 5.08 -31.81 -12.66
C LYS A 381 4.71 -31.97 -11.17
N ALA A 382 4.68 -33.23 -10.69
CA ALA A 382 4.39 -33.53 -9.28
C ALA A 382 5.48 -32.98 -8.34
N GLN A 383 6.75 -33.17 -8.69
CA GLN A 383 7.88 -32.69 -7.90
C GLN A 383 7.91 -31.17 -7.84
N ILE A 384 7.66 -30.47 -8.95
CA ILE A 384 7.57 -28.99 -8.98
C ILE A 384 6.38 -28.50 -8.15
N ALA A 385 5.22 -29.17 -8.23
CA ALA A 385 4.04 -28.82 -7.44
C ALA A 385 4.27 -28.97 -5.92
N GLU A 386 5.03 -29.98 -5.52
CA GLU A 386 5.45 -30.14 -4.14
C GLU A 386 6.44 -29.05 -3.71
N ALA A 387 7.46 -28.78 -4.53
CA ALA A 387 8.46 -27.77 -4.23
C ALA A 387 7.84 -26.36 -4.08
N ILE A 388 6.94 -25.96 -4.99
CA ILE A 388 6.30 -24.66 -4.89
C ILE A 388 5.38 -24.56 -3.67
N ARG A 389 4.69 -25.65 -3.31
CA ARG A 389 3.89 -25.73 -2.09
C ARG A 389 4.74 -25.57 -0.84
N ASP A 390 5.92 -26.21 -0.80
CA ASP A 390 6.82 -26.15 0.34
C ASP A 390 7.44 -24.77 0.54
N ILE A 391 7.73 -24.07 -0.56
CA ILE A 391 8.34 -22.76 -0.55
C ILE A 391 7.30 -21.66 -0.26
N THR A 392 6.13 -21.72 -0.92
CA THR A 392 5.11 -20.66 -0.82
C THR A 392 4.05 -20.92 0.24
N LYS A 393 3.93 -22.16 0.73
CA LYS A 393 2.85 -22.68 1.58
C LYS A 393 1.48 -22.68 0.88
N LEU A 394 1.45 -22.52 -0.44
CA LEU A 394 0.26 -22.48 -1.27
C LEU A 394 0.29 -23.59 -2.30
N ARG A 395 -0.87 -24.13 -2.65
CA ARG A 395 -1.02 -25.07 -3.76
C ARG A 395 -1.03 -24.30 -5.08
N SER A 396 -0.24 -24.76 -6.04
CA SER A 396 -0.17 -24.26 -7.42
C SER A 396 -0.46 -25.40 -8.40
N GLU A 397 -1.20 -25.11 -9.44
CA GLU A 397 -1.15 -25.92 -10.64
C GLU A 397 0.22 -25.76 -11.30
N VAL A 398 0.71 -26.82 -11.98
CA VAL A 398 1.95 -26.75 -12.77
C VAL A 398 1.61 -27.11 -14.22
N LEU A 399 1.92 -26.21 -15.14
CA LEU A 399 1.70 -26.36 -16.56
C LEU A 399 3.05 -26.39 -17.28
N LEU A 400 3.39 -27.53 -17.84
CA LEU A 400 4.58 -27.65 -18.68
C LEU A 400 4.25 -27.11 -20.08
N VAL A 401 5.08 -26.18 -20.54
CA VAL A 401 4.92 -25.49 -21.82
C VAL A 401 6.18 -25.63 -22.67
N ALA A 402 6.04 -25.46 -23.99
CA ALA A 402 7.17 -25.57 -24.90
C ALA A 402 8.22 -24.48 -24.64
N PRO A 403 9.52 -24.77 -24.82
CA PRO A 403 10.58 -23.77 -24.73
C PRO A 403 10.31 -22.59 -25.66
N GLY A 404 10.51 -21.36 -25.13
CA GLY A 404 10.29 -20.11 -25.84
C GLY A 404 8.83 -19.66 -25.93
N SER A 405 7.88 -20.36 -25.28
CA SER A 405 6.47 -19.97 -25.27
C SER A 405 6.14 -18.86 -24.25
N LEU A 406 6.94 -18.73 -23.20
CA LEU A 406 6.76 -17.65 -22.22
C LEU A 406 7.37 -16.35 -22.72
N THR A 407 6.59 -15.27 -22.69
CA THR A 407 7.02 -13.95 -23.15
C THR A 407 8.30 -13.51 -22.43
N ASN A 408 9.23 -12.91 -23.16
CA ASN A 408 10.49 -12.41 -22.59
C ASN A 408 10.36 -10.92 -22.18
N ASP A 409 9.44 -10.65 -21.25
CA ASP A 409 9.10 -9.31 -20.74
C ASP A 409 9.66 -9.04 -19.33
N GLY A 410 10.52 -9.94 -18.82
CA GLY A 410 11.09 -9.83 -17.47
C GLY A 410 10.14 -10.20 -16.34
N LYS A 411 8.89 -10.57 -16.62
CA LYS A 411 7.92 -10.95 -15.59
C LYS A 411 8.11 -12.40 -15.16
N VAL A 412 8.36 -12.58 -13.87
CA VAL A 412 8.41 -13.89 -13.20
C VAL A 412 7.05 -14.23 -12.58
N ILE A 413 6.32 -13.25 -12.12
CA ILE A 413 4.94 -13.37 -11.63
C ILE A 413 4.05 -12.46 -12.46
N GLU A 414 2.93 -13.00 -12.92
CA GLU A 414 1.89 -12.28 -13.63
C GLU A 414 0.59 -12.35 -12.82
N ASP A 415 0.08 -11.19 -12.42
CA ASP A 415 -1.24 -11.08 -11.80
C ASP A 415 -2.26 -10.88 -12.92
N ALA A 416 -2.90 -11.98 -13.32
CA ALA A 416 -3.90 -12.02 -14.38
C ALA A 416 -5.35 -12.03 -13.84
N ARG A 417 -5.53 -11.63 -12.56
CA ARG A 417 -6.87 -11.50 -11.99
C ARG A 417 -7.64 -10.40 -12.71
N SER A 418 -8.85 -10.73 -13.12
CA SER A 418 -9.75 -9.72 -13.65
C SER A 418 -10.40 -8.97 -12.49
N TYR A 419 -10.04 -7.71 -12.35
CA TYR A 419 -10.72 -6.76 -11.46
C TYR A 419 -11.86 -6.05 -12.20
N GLN A 420 -12.56 -6.81 -13.07
CA GLN A 420 -13.73 -6.31 -13.80
C GLN A 420 -14.96 -6.25 -12.92
#